data_7366084909f266ba697098107b5167a8
#
_entry.id   7366084909f266ba697098107b5167a8
#
_cell.length_a   1.000
_cell.length_b   1.000
_cell.length_c   1.000
_cell.angle_alpha   90.00
_cell.angle_beta   90.00
_cell.angle_gamma   90.00
#
_symmetry.space_group_name_H-M   'P 1'
#
loop_
_entity.id
_entity.type
_entity.pdbx_description
1 polymer ?
#
loop_
_entity_poly.entity_id
_entity_poly.type
_entity_poly.pdbx_seq_one_letter_code
_entity_poly.pdbx_strand_id
1 'polypeptide(L)'
;MTEAFLVTGAPHASAYYPRDFAWFYPDILDPETIMDAQDAVRRVRLLDKSVRLLLEAVRADVVTTTIVPAGDGRYLGVNYFSRPSDTLLGILAGLQQMISADQRASSYVAMSQCAHAGRLLLAEYAGELRRAILQLASQLEPFGSDGASYLLCDARAPRSAATDTRAERRRFVTNACVHTTFVWGVQLGIVDESELKRLLGRDLAQYKKDLLRLFGRDGYIRHSLDGRVGPPASSVALDFVSVHRGFWDMHDGSERALFAATADLIIAEPRFRIPHTFHFLVSADNPRNKMIHKIAAPAYQGRSSWPTFNVEFADRMLDYDEVSGSDTYRSYAQGILKDIRTATELHGGYQELISEQGLKYRTWAYKGAVAHSWFPRFLSVWRRAYGAPLLQWND
;
A
#
# COMPACT_ATOMS: atom_id res chain seq x y z
N MET A 1 5.40 -27.89 6.84
CA MET A 1 5.38 -26.47 6.40
C MET A 1 5.60 -25.61 7.60
N THR A 2 6.70 -24.89 7.65
CA THR A 2 6.96 -23.93 8.74
C THR A 2 6.04 -22.73 8.54
N GLU A 3 5.00 -22.62 9.37
CA GLU A 3 4.13 -21.44 9.49
C GLU A 3 4.94 -20.27 10.08
N ALA A 4 5.92 -19.78 9.33
CA ALA A 4 6.88 -18.87 9.94
C ALA A 4 6.42 -17.42 9.89
N PHE A 5 5.80 -16.97 8.80
CA PHE A 5 5.36 -15.58 8.58
C PHE A 5 4.45 -15.50 7.36
N LEU A 6 3.82 -14.33 7.18
CA LEU A 6 3.00 -14.04 6.00
C LEU A 6 3.91 -13.91 4.77
N VAL A 7 3.60 -14.65 3.72
CA VAL A 7 4.29 -14.54 2.43
C VAL A 7 3.44 -13.78 1.44
N THR A 8 4.08 -12.96 0.61
CA THR A 8 3.39 -12.05 -0.29
C THR A 8 2.71 -12.77 -1.45
N GLY A 9 3.26 -13.89 -1.91
CA GLY A 9 2.69 -14.63 -3.02
C GLY A 9 3.40 -15.96 -3.32
N ALA A 10 2.70 -16.92 -3.93
CA ALA A 10 3.23 -18.21 -4.37
C ALA A 10 3.26 -18.29 -5.91
N PRO A 11 4.21 -19.01 -6.51
CA PRO A 11 5.25 -19.91 -5.99
C PRO A 11 6.59 -19.24 -5.66
N HIS A 12 6.79 -17.95 -5.93
CA HIS A 12 8.04 -17.26 -5.68
C HIS A 12 8.22 -16.90 -4.18
N ALA A 13 7.32 -17.33 -3.36
CA ALA A 13 6.95 -16.74 -2.10
C ALA A 13 7.51 -17.45 -0.88
N SER A 14 8.75 -17.82 -0.92
CA SER A 14 9.51 -17.92 0.33
C SER A 14 9.94 -16.54 0.86
N ALA A 15 9.59 -15.45 0.15
CA ALA A 15 9.98 -14.10 0.48
C ALA A 15 8.83 -13.33 1.17
N TYR A 16 9.17 -12.53 2.17
CA TYR A 16 8.29 -11.62 2.87
C TYR A 16 8.60 -10.18 2.45
N TYR A 17 7.60 -9.51 1.87
CA TYR A 17 7.69 -8.12 1.45
C TYR A 17 6.88 -7.25 2.40
N PRO A 18 7.53 -6.55 3.34
CA PRO A 18 6.87 -5.79 4.41
C PRO A 18 5.86 -4.77 3.92
N ARG A 19 6.16 -4.09 2.84
CA ARG A 19 5.29 -3.08 2.24
C ARG A 19 3.93 -3.62 1.80
N ASP A 20 3.91 -4.84 1.23
CA ASP A 20 2.68 -5.43 0.72
C ASP A 20 1.71 -5.75 1.85
N PHE A 21 2.23 -5.97 3.05
CA PHE A 21 1.43 -6.19 4.25
C PHE A 21 0.88 -4.91 4.89
N ALA A 22 1.47 -3.75 4.61
CA ALA A 22 0.93 -2.47 5.10
C ALA A 22 -0.52 -2.26 4.67
N TRP A 23 -0.89 -2.81 3.52
CA TRP A 23 -2.23 -2.70 2.96
C TRP A 23 -3.20 -3.74 3.49
N PHE A 24 -2.71 -4.88 3.99
CA PHE A 24 -3.53 -6.03 4.43
C PHE A 24 -3.64 -6.19 5.92
N TYR A 25 -2.73 -5.67 6.71
CA TYR A 25 -2.78 -5.78 8.16
C TYR A 25 -4.13 -5.38 8.76
N PRO A 26 -4.80 -4.29 8.29
CA PRO A 26 -6.11 -3.93 8.80
C PRO A 26 -7.17 -5.03 8.66
N ASP A 27 -7.05 -5.85 7.63
CA ASP A 27 -8.04 -6.86 7.27
C ASP A 27 -7.71 -8.25 7.81
N ILE A 28 -6.47 -8.49 8.23
CA ILE A 28 -6.06 -9.76 8.84
C ILE A 28 -6.83 -10.04 10.12
N LEU A 29 -7.05 -9.01 10.94
CA LEU A 29 -7.79 -9.09 12.19
C LEU A 29 -9.21 -8.52 12.07
N ASP A 30 -9.78 -8.46 10.88
CA ASP A 30 -11.18 -8.08 10.69
C ASP A 30 -12.10 -9.13 11.32
N PRO A 31 -12.82 -8.78 12.42
CA PRO A 31 -13.63 -9.73 13.18
C PRO A 31 -14.72 -10.39 12.35
N GLU A 32 -15.19 -9.72 11.32
CA GLU A 32 -16.26 -10.23 10.48
C GLU A 32 -15.77 -11.24 9.42
N THR A 33 -14.45 -11.36 9.24
CA THR A 33 -13.83 -12.39 8.39
C THR A 33 -13.23 -13.53 9.20
N ILE A 34 -13.17 -13.43 10.52
CA ILE A 34 -12.69 -14.49 11.41
C ILE A 34 -13.77 -15.56 11.54
N MET A 35 -13.44 -16.81 11.18
CA MET A 35 -14.37 -17.92 11.15
C MET A 35 -14.67 -18.47 12.56
N ASP A 36 -13.65 -18.57 13.41
CA ASP A 36 -13.73 -19.12 14.75
C ASP A 36 -12.54 -18.71 15.62
N ALA A 37 -12.51 -19.17 16.87
CA ALA A 37 -11.45 -18.88 17.82
C ALA A 37 -10.08 -19.44 17.36
N GLN A 38 -10.04 -20.56 16.64
CA GLN A 38 -8.79 -21.14 16.14
C GLN A 38 -8.23 -20.31 14.98
N ASP A 39 -9.08 -19.82 14.09
CA ASP A 39 -8.69 -18.89 13.02
C ASP A 39 -8.17 -17.58 13.60
N ALA A 40 -8.82 -17.04 14.64
CA ALA A 40 -8.34 -15.84 15.35
C ALA A 40 -6.92 -16.06 15.91
N VAL A 41 -6.68 -17.16 16.59
CA VAL A 41 -5.36 -17.52 17.13
C VAL A 41 -4.32 -17.64 16.01
N ARG A 42 -4.67 -18.29 14.90
CA ARG A 42 -3.78 -18.44 13.74
C ARG A 42 -3.39 -17.09 13.14
N ARG A 43 -4.35 -16.21 12.92
CA ARG A 43 -4.12 -14.88 12.34
C ARG A 43 -3.27 -14.00 13.26
N VAL A 44 -3.55 -14.01 14.56
CA VAL A 44 -2.76 -13.29 15.57
C VAL A 44 -1.31 -13.78 15.56
N ARG A 45 -1.09 -15.11 15.55
CA ARG A 45 0.28 -15.67 15.49
C ARG A 45 1.04 -15.25 14.22
N LEU A 46 0.37 -15.25 13.07
CA LEU A 46 0.99 -14.84 11.81
C LEU A 46 1.36 -13.36 11.85
N LEU A 47 0.48 -12.50 12.34
CA LEU A 47 0.72 -11.07 12.47
C LEU A 47 1.87 -10.79 13.45
N ASP A 48 1.82 -11.37 14.65
CA ASP A 48 2.87 -11.19 15.67
C ASP A 48 4.25 -11.61 15.16
N LYS A 49 4.38 -12.80 14.57
CA LYS A 49 5.63 -13.26 13.98
C LYS A 49 6.15 -12.34 12.87
N SER A 50 5.24 -11.89 12.01
CA SER A 50 5.60 -11.01 10.88
C SER A 50 6.12 -9.67 11.37
N VAL A 51 5.45 -9.06 12.35
CA VAL A 51 5.85 -7.78 12.93
C VAL A 51 7.19 -7.91 13.68
N ARG A 52 7.35 -8.97 14.50
CA ARG A 52 8.63 -9.22 15.21
C ARG A 52 9.80 -9.36 14.26
N LEU A 53 9.63 -10.11 13.16
CA LEU A 53 10.69 -10.30 12.18
C LEU A 53 11.15 -8.98 11.55
N LEU A 54 10.21 -8.05 11.32
CA LEU A 54 10.53 -6.71 10.81
C LEU A 54 11.22 -5.85 11.86
N LEU A 55 10.78 -5.92 13.11
CA LEU A 55 11.38 -5.17 14.22
C LEU A 55 12.82 -5.61 14.50
N GLU A 56 13.09 -6.92 14.43
CA GLU A 56 14.45 -7.44 14.53
C GLU A 56 15.35 -6.92 13.40
N ALA A 57 14.83 -6.79 12.18
CA ALA A 57 15.55 -6.18 11.07
C ALA A 57 15.89 -4.70 11.36
N VAL A 58 14.93 -3.94 11.90
CA VAL A 58 15.14 -2.54 12.29
C VAL A 58 16.19 -2.42 13.41
N ARG A 59 16.19 -3.33 14.39
CA ARG A 59 17.20 -3.39 15.45
C ARG A 59 18.60 -3.61 14.88
N ALA A 60 18.73 -4.42 13.83
CA ALA A 60 19.98 -4.64 13.11
C ALA A 60 20.37 -3.46 12.18
N ASP A 61 19.71 -2.31 12.30
CA ASP A 61 19.87 -1.11 11.45
C ASP A 61 19.59 -1.39 9.95
N VAL A 62 18.74 -2.38 9.68
CA VAL A 62 18.38 -2.80 8.32
C VAL A 62 16.89 -2.64 8.15
N VAL A 63 16.47 -1.50 7.61
CA VAL A 63 15.11 -1.39 7.04
C VAL A 63 15.12 -2.13 5.71
N THR A 64 14.74 -3.39 5.73
CA THR A 64 14.86 -4.28 4.57
C THR A 64 13.62 -4.25 3.68
N THR A 65 13.83 -4.41 2.37
CA THR A 65 12.72 -4.54 1.40
C THR A 65 12.12 -5.93 1.37
N THR A 66 12.92 -6.94 1.71
CA THR A 66 12.53 -8.33 1.54
C THR A 66 13.20 -9.18 2.59
N ILE A 67 12.49 -10.11 3.16
CA ILE A 67 13.02 -11.12 4.07
C ILE A 67 12.86 -12.48 3.42
N VAL A 68 13.95 -13.23 3.36
CA VAL A 68 13.96 -14.59 2.78
C VAL A 68 14.44 -15.61 3.80
N PRO A 69 13.88 -16.81 3.83
CA PRO A 69 14.42 -17.89 4.64
C PRO A 69 15.83 -18.28 4.18
N ALA A 70 16.75 -18.41 5.11
CA ALA A 70 18.14 -18.82 4.85
C ALA A 70 18.42 -20.28 5.22
N GLY A 71 17.41 -21.04 5.63
CA GLY A 71 17.54 -22.36 6.25
C GLY A 71 17.81 -22.29 7.75
N ASP A 72 17.70 -23.44 8.43
CA ASP A 72 17.95 -23.60 9.88
C ASP A 72 17.20 -22.60 10.78
N GLY A 73 16.02 -22.15 10.36
CA GLY A 73 15.22 -21.17 11.08
C GLY A 73 15.74 -19.73 11.03
N ARG A 74 16.80 -19.47 10.26
CA ARG A 74 17.36 -18.14 10.04
C ARG A 74 16.70 -17.44 8.87
N TYR A 75 16.74 -16.10 8.90
CA TYR A 75 16.20 -15.22 7.86
C TYR A 75 17.26 -14.21 7.43
N LEU A 76 17.25 -13.87 6.16
CA LEU A 76 18.11 -12.83 5.57
C LEU A 76 17.26 -11.66 5.13
N GLY A 77 17.62 -10.47 5.59
CA GLY A 77 17.14 -9.21 5.00
C GLY A 77 17.87 -8.96 3.68
N VAL A 78 17.13 -8.83 2.60
CA VAL A 78 17.69 -8.55 1.27
C VAL A 78 17.14 -7.23 0.79
N ASN A 79 18.02 -6.28 0.49
CA ASN A 79 17.66 -5.03 -0.13
C ASN A 79 17.90 -5.13 -1.63
N TYR A 80 16.91 -5.60 -2.38
CA TYR A 80 16.93 -5.53 -3.85
C TYR A 80 16.94 -4.09 -4.36
N PHE A 81 16.46 -3.17 -3.53
CA PHE A 81 16.40 -1.74 -3.78
C PHE A 81 17.00 -1.03 -2.58
N SER A 82 17.54 0.15 -2.79
CA SER A 82 17.97 1.00 -1.68
C SER A 82 16.78 1.30 -0.75
N ARG A 83 16.97 1.22 0.53
CA ARG A 83 16.07 1.43 1.70
C ARG A 83 14.65 1.90 1.35
N PRO A 84 13.60 1.06 1.45
CA PRO A 84 12.25 1.44 1.08
C PRO A 84 11.60 2.29 2.17
N SER A 85 11.08 3.43 1.79
CA SER A 85 10.33 4.32 2.69
C SER A 85 9.00 3.70 3.17
N ASP A 86 8.47 2.77 2.42
CA ASP A 86 7.19 2.08 2.68
C ASP A 86 7.32 0.87 3.60
N THR A 87 8.50 0.32 3.81
CA THR A 87 8.72 -0.75 4.80
C THR A 87 8.42 -0.27 6.21
N LEU A 88 8.89 0.93 6.56
CA LEU A 88 8.65 1.49 7.89
C LEU A 88 7.15 1.72 8.13
N LEU A 89 6.42 2.19 7.10
CA LEU A 89 4.96 2.27 7.14
C LEU A 89 4.32 0.91 7.42
N GLY A 90 4.80 -0.16 6.77
CA GLY A 90 4.33 -1.53 7.00
C GLY A 90 4.52 -1.98 8.45
N ILE A 91 5.65 -1.68 9.05
CA ILE A 91 5.92 -2.01 10.46
C ILE A 91 4.95 -1.27 11.40
N LEU A 92 4.79 0.04 11.20
CA LEU A 92 3.87 0.85 12.01
C LEU A 92 2.42 0.39 11.83
N ALA A 93 2.01 0.05 10.60
CA ALA A 93 0.70 -0.51 10.32
C ALA A 93 0.46 -1.82 11.08
N GLY A 94 1.45 -2.73 11.07
CA GLY A 94 1.38 -3.98 11.80
C GLY A 94 1.24 -3.77 13.32
N LEU A 95 2.06 -2.91 13.90
CA LEU A 95 1.99 -2.55 15.32
C LEU A 95 0.64 -1.94 15.68
N GLN A 96 0.13 -1.00 14.88
CA GLN A 96 -1.17 -0.39 15.09
C GLN A 96 -2.29 -1.44 15.10
N GLN A 97 -2.24 -2.39 14.16
CA GLN A 97 -3.24 -3.46 14.14
C GLN A 97 -3.18 -4.36 15.36
N MET A 98 -1.98 -4.72 15.81
CA MET A 98 -1.82 -5.48 17.05
C MET A 98 -2.39 -4.72 18.24
N ILE A 99 -2.00 -3.45 18.44
CA ILE A 99 -2.39 -2.64 19.60
C ILE A 99 -3.90 -2.42 19.66
N SER A 100 -4.56 -2.27 18.51
CA SER A 100 -6.01 -2.04 18.43
C SER A 100 -6.85 -3.32 18.31
N ALA A 101 -6.23 -4.49 18.39
CA ALA A 101 -6.94 -5.76 18.19
C ALA A 101 -8.09 -6.00 19.18
N ASP A 102 -7.91 -5.62 20.45
CA ASP A 102 -8.91 -5.75 21.51
C ASP A 102 -10.13 -4.81 21.32
N GLN A 103 -9.94 -3.69 20.66
CA GLN A 103 -11.02 -2.74 20.35
C GLN A 103 -11.94 -3.25 19.21
N ARG A 104 -11.42 -4.10 18.33
CA ARG A 104 -12.12 -4.59 17.14
C ARG A 104 -12.90 -5.87 17.37
N ALA A 105 -12.36 -6.78 18.17
CA ALA A 105 -12.93 -8.11 18.37
C ALA A 105 -12.72 -8.58 19.80
N SER A 106 -13.32 -7.88 20.74
CA SER A 106 -13.25 -8.21 22.19
C SER A 106 -13.77 -9.60 22.56
N SER A 107 -14.51 -10.26 21.65
CA SER A 107 -15.05 -11.60 21.86
C SER A 107 -13.99 -12.71 21.85
N TYR A 108 -12.79 -12.46 21.32
CA TYR A 108 -11.73 -13.46 21.26
C TYR A 108 -10.57 -13.11 22.19
N VAL A 109 -10.26 -14.00 23.14
CA VAL A 109 -9.11 -13.85 24.07
C VAL A 109 -7.80 -13.59 23.32
N ALA A 110 -7.63 -14.21 22.15
CA ALA A 110 -6.45 -14.00 21.29
C ALA A 110 -6.24 -12.53 20.91
N MET A 111 -7.30 -11.74 20.76
CA MET A 111 -7.19 -10.32 20.40
C MET A 111 -6.63 -9.48 21.54
N SER A 112 -7.06 -9.72 22.78
CA SER A 112 -6.49 -9.05 23.96
C SER A 112 -5.01 -9.40 24.16
N GLN A 113 -4.65 -10.67 23.92
CA GLN A 113 -3.25 -11.11 23.95
C GLN A 113 -2.43 -10.42 22.83
N CYS A 114 -2.99 -10.31 21.64
CA CYS A 114 -2.38 -9.59 20.52
C CYS A 114 -2.13 -8.12 20.87
N ALA A 115 -3.12 -7.44 21.43
CA ALA A 115 -3.01 -6.04 21.83
C ALA A 115 -1.94 -5.82 22.90
N HIS A 116 -1.89 -6.72 23.90
CA HIS A 116 -0.84 -6.70 24.91
C HIS A 116 0.55 -6.91 24.31
N ALA A 117 0.72 -7.92 23.44
CA ALA A 117 1.98 -8.17 22.74
C ALA A 117 2.41 -6.98 21.89
N GLY A 118 1.49 -6.34 21.17
CA GLY A 118 1.78 -5.13 20.38
C GLY A 118 2.29 -3.97 21.22
N ARG A 119 1.70 -3.74 22.41
CA ARG A 119 2.17 -2.70 23.35
C ARG A 119 3.57 -3.01 23.90
N LEU A 120 3.86 -4.27 24.20
CA LEU A 120 5.21 -4.66 24.65
C LEU A 120 6.25 -4.47 23.55
N LEU A 121 5.95 -4.89 22.32
CA LEU A 121 6.84 -4.68 21.17
C LEU A 121 7.08 -3.19 20.91
N LEU A 122 6.04 -2.37 20.96
CA LEU A 122 6.19 -0.93 20.79
C LEU A 122 7.12 -0.35 21.84
N ALA A 123 6.97 -0.72 23.11
CA ALA A 123 7.84 -0.26 24.20
C ALA A 123 9.29 -0.74 24.02
N GLU A 124 9.47 -2.00 23.60
CA GLU A 124 10.80 -2.60 23.40
C GLU A 124 11.57 -1.94 22.25
N TYR A 125 10.90 -1.60 21.14
CA TYR A 125 11.53 -1.10 19.91
C TYR A 125 11.33 0.41 19.68
N ALA A 126 10.79 1.14 20.63
CA ALA A 126 10.50 2.58 20.49
C ALA A 126 11.72 3.39 20.07
N GLY A 127 12.90 3.10 20.66
CA GLY A 127 14.15 3.82 20.36
C GLY A 127 14.62 3.62 18.92
N GLU A 128 14.58 2.38 18.43
CA GLU A 128 14.97 2.03 17.07
C GLU A 128 14.00 2.61 16.04
N LEU A 129 12.71 2.49 16.29
CA LEU A 129 11.67 3.05 15.42
C LEU A 129 11.77 4.57 15.35
N ARG A 130 11.97 5.23 16.50
CA ARG A 130 12.17 6.68 16.56
C ARG A 130 13.37 7.11 15.71
N ARG A 131 14.50 6.42 15.85
CA ARG A 131 15.71 6.69 15.07
C ARG A 131 15.43 6.54 13.57
N ALA A 132 14.75 5.46 13.16
CA ALA A 132 14.41 5.21 11.76
C ALA A 132 13.48 6.29 11.17
N ILE A 133 12.47 6.75 11.93
CA ILE A 133 11.55 7.82 11.51
C ILE A 133 12.31 9.15 11.36
N LEU A 134 13.14 9.52 12.34
CA LEU A 134 13.90 10.78 12.27
C LEU A 134 14.96 10.74 11.16
N GLN A 135 15.56 9.58 10.92
CA GLN A 135 16.47 9.39 9.78
C GLN A 135 15.73 9.56 8.45
N LEU A 136 14.52 9.03 8.32
CA LEU A 136 13.68 9.23 7.13
C LEU A 136 13.36 10.72 6.94
N ALA A 137 12.98 11.43 8.01
CA ALA A 137 12.70 12.86 7.96
C ALA A 137 13.93 13.69 7.51
N SER A 138 15.13 13.31 7.96
CA SER A 138 16.38 13.99 7.59
C SER A 138 16.80 13.77 6.13
N GLN A 139 16.20 12.81 5.43
CA GLN A 139 16.48 12.53 4.02
C GLN A 139 15.61 13.34 3.06
N LEU A 140 14.62 14.07 3.58
CA LEU A 140 13.77 14.93 2.76
C LEU A 140 14.54 16.16 2.29
N GLU A 141 14.38 16.49 1.02
CA GLU A 141 15.06 17.63 0.39
C GLU A 141 14.08 18.80 0.19
N PRO A 142 14.52 20.05 0.40
CA PRO A 142 13.73 21.21 0.00
C PRO A 142 13.40 21.16 -1.48
N PHE A 143 12.17 21.48 -1.82
CA PHE A 143 11.67 21.52 -3.20
C PHE A 143 10.84 22.77 -3.47
N GLY A 144 10.97 23.30 -4.67
CA GLY A 144 10.32 24.55 -5.07
C GLY A 144 11.27 25.74 -5.02
N SER A 145 10.90 26.84 -5.70
CA SER A 145 11.71 28.05 -5.78
C SER A 145 11.87 28.78 -4.43
N ASP A 146 10.95 28.54 -3.53
CA ASP A 146 10.91 29.10 -2.18
C ASP A 146 11.56 28.18 -1.11
N GLY A 147 11.99 26.97 -1.51
CA GLY A 147 12.48 25.95 -0.57
C GLY A 147 11.44 25.50 0.46
N ALA A 148 10.17 25.86 0.24
CA ALA A 148 9.13 25.73 1.25
C ALA A 148 8.53 24.33 1.36
N SER A 149 8.76 23.45 0.41
CA SER A 149 8.23 22.08 0.41
C SER A 149 9.37 21.07 0.56
N TYR A 150 9.11 19.99 1.30
CA TYR A 150 10.09 18.92 1.51
C TYR A 150 9.61 17.66 0.81
N LEU A 151 10.45 17.06 0.00
CA LEU A 151 10.14 15.82 -0.72
C LEU A 151 11.25 14.79 -0.55
N LEU A 152 10.85 13.54 -0.49
CA LEU A 152 11.76 12.42 -0.67
C LEU A 152 12.07 12.29 -2.16
N CYS A 153 13.34 12.41 -2.51
CA CYS A 153 13.81 12.20 -3.86
C CYS A 153 14.45 10.81 -3.97
N ASP A 154 13.87 9.94 -4.81
CA ASP A 154 14.34 8.55 -5.00
C ASP A 154 15.79 8.44 -5.56
N ALA A 155 16.45 9.54 -5.90
CA ALA A 155 17.86 9.51 -6.32
C ALA A 155 18.81 9.26 -5.16
N ARG A 156 18.49 9.79 -3.97
CA ARG A 156 19.30 9.68 -2.75
C ARG A 156 18.66 8.78 -1.71
N ALA A 157 17.35 8.72 -1.75
CA ALA A 157 16.58 7.98 -0.80
C ALA A 157 16.15 6.61 -1.34
N PRO A 158 15.76 5.75 -0.42
CA PRO A 158 15.22 4.45 -0.71
C PRO A 158 14.04 4.53 -1.65
N ARG A 159 14.04 3.67 -2.63
CA ARG A 159 12.95 3.59 -3.58
C ARG A 159 11.73 3.04 -2.90
N SER A 160 10.60 3.73 -3.04
CA SER A 160 9.33 3.11 -2.75
C SER A 160 9.17 1.92 -3.66
N ALA A 161 8.88 0.83 -3.05
CA ALA A 161 8.80 -0.41 -3.75
C ALA A 161 7.46 -0.57 -4.48
N ALA A 162 6.43 0.19 -4.12
CA ALA A 162 5.19 0.21 -4.88
C ALA A 162 5.39 0.59 -6.36
N THR A 163 6.52 1.26 -6.66
CA THR A 163 6.85 1.70 -8.02
C THR A 163 8.34 1.54 -8.34
N ASP A 164 8.94 0.44 -7.90
CA ASP A 164 10.36 0.13 -8.00
C ASP A 164 10.90 0.02 -9.44
N THR A 165 10.04 -0.26 -10.41
CA THR A 165 10.43 -0.35 -11.82
C THR A 165 10.52 0.99 -12.52
N ARG A 166 9.94 2.05 -11.97
CA ARG A 166 9.87 3.37 -12.60
C ARG A 166 11.18 4.15 -12.44
N ALA A 167 11.46 5.02 -13.41
CA ALA A 167 12.66 5.87 -13.42
C ALA A 167 12.43 7.26 -12.82
N GLU A 168 11.18 7.64 -12.55
CA GLU A 168 10.83 8.91 -11.93
C GLU A 168 11.32 8.97 -10.48
N ARG A 169 11.78 10.15 -10.05
CA ARG A 169 12.45 10.34 -8.75
C ARG A 169 11.56 10.93 -7.67
N ARG A 170 10.60 11.80 -8.06
CA ARG A 170 9.71 12.51 -7.13
C ARG A 170 8.28 12.06 -7.38
N ARG A 171 7.86 11.03 -6.66
CA ARG A 171 6.57 10.37 -6.86
C ARG A 171 5.60 10.69 -5.75
N PHE A 172 4.32 10.82 -6.12
CA PHE A 172 3.25 11.08 -5.18
C PHE A 172 3.15 9.99 -4.12
N VAL A 173 3.01 8.72 -4.52
CA VAL A 173 2.81 7.59 -3.62
C VAL A 173 3.93 7.47 -2.60
N THR A 174 5.19 7.66 -3.00
CA THR A 174 6.34 7.64 -2.08
C THR A 174 6.21 8.70 -0.99
N ASN A 175 5.90 9.93 -1.38
CA ASN A 175 5.82 11.04 -0.43
C ASN A 175 4.57 10.97 0.45
N ALA A 176 3.47 10.44 -0.06
CA ALA A 176 2.28 10.19 0.73
C ALA A 176 2.50 9.06 1.76
N CYS A 177 3.23 8.00 1.41
CA CYS A 177 3.66 6.97 2.37
C CYS A 177 4.56 7.55 3.48
N VAL A 178 5.49 8.45 3.14
CA VAL A 178 6.34 9.14 4.11
C VAL A 178 5.50 9.96 5.09
N HIS A 179 4.55 10.77 4.58
CA HIS A 179 3.64 11.52 5.43
C HIS A 179 2.86 10.60 6.38
N THR A 180 2.27 9.51 5.86
CA THR A 180 1.50 8.56 6.68
C THR A 180 2.38 7.89 7.73
N THR A 181 3.65 7.58 7.41
CA THR A 181 4.63 7.07 8.36
C THR A 181 4.85 8.03 9.53
N PHE A 182 4.96 9.33 9.26
CA PHE A 182 5.12 10.34 10.30
C PHE A 182 3.86 10.48 11.17
N VAL A 183 2.68 10.52 10.56
CA VAL A 183 1.40 10.56 11.28
C VAL A 183 1.29 9.38 12.24
N TRP A 184 1.58 8.18 11.77
CA TRP A 184 1.52 6.98 12.63
C TRP A 184 2.61 6.95 13.68
N GLY A 185 3.81 7.45 13.36
CA GLY A 185 4.87 7.60 14.35
C GLY A 185 4.45 8.49 15.52
N VAL A 186 3.74 9.59 15.26
CA VAL A 186 3.18 10.48 16.28
C VAL A 186 2.01 9.80 17.02
N GLN A 187 1.07 9.19 16.30
CA GLN A 187 -0.09 8.52 16.91
C GLN A 187 0.29 7.36 17.84
N LEU A 188 1.36 6.64 17.50
CA LEU A 188 1.92 5.58 18.34
C LEU A 188 2.82 6.09 19.48
N GLY A 189 3.02 7.41 19.59
CA GLY A 189 3.90 8.00 20.61
C GLY A 189 5.39 7.69 20.42
N ILE A 190 5.83 7.32 19.22
CA ILE A 190 7.23 6.98 18.91
C ILE A 190 8.06 8.26 18.74
N VAL A 191 7.49 9.28 18.12
CA VAL A 191 8.10 10.60 17.90
C VAL A 191 7.13 11.70 18.29
N ASP A 192 7.66 12.82 18.76
CA ASP A 192 6.86 14.01 18.99
C ASP A 192 6.67 14.80 17.70
N GLU A 193 5.46 15.33 17.48
CA GLU A 193 5.21 16.17 16.30
C GLU A 193 6.11 17.42 16.29
N SER A 194 6.45 17.95 17.45
CA SER A 194 7.38 19.07 17.60
C SER A 194 8.80 18.76 17.07
N GLU A 195 9.26 17.51 17.17
CA GLU A 195 10.53 17.07 16.61
C GLU A 195 10.47 17.02 15.08
N LEU A 196 9.41 16.43 14.54
CA LEU A 196 9.19 16.42 13.09
C LEU A 196 9.03 17.84 12.54
N LYS A 197 8.29 18.70 13.23
CA LYS A 197 8.14 20.11 12.86
C LYS A 197 9.48 20.85 12.80
N ARG A 198 10.40 20.59 13.70
CA ARG A 198 11.76 21.19 13.65
C ARG A 198 12.54 20.72 12.41
N LEU A 199 12.41 19.46 12.01
CA LEU A 199 13.09 18.91 10.84
C LEU A 199 12.44 19.36 9.52
N LEU A 200 11.11 19.42 9.49
CA LEU A 200 10.33 19.73 8.29
C LEU A 200 10.05 21.24 8.12
N GLY A 201 10.31 22.04 9.16
CA GLY A 201 9.97 23.46 9.17
C GLY A 201 8.47 23.75 9.25
N ARG A 202 7.62 22.73 9.44
CA ARG A 202 6.14 22.80 9.46
C ARG A 202 5.54 21.61 10.17
N ASP A 203 4.26 21.72 10.59
CA ASP A 203 3.50 20.60 11.13
C ASP A 203 3.06 19.62 10.02
N LEU A 204 2.58 18.43 10.43
CA LEU A 204 2.21 17.37 9.50
C LEU A 204 0.99 17.73 8.63
N ALA A 205 0.05 18.50 9.15
CA ALA A 205 -1.10 18.95 8.37
C ALA A 205 -0.67 19.89 7.23
N GLN A 206 0.23 20.84 7.52
CA GLN A 206 0.78 21.72 6.49
C GLN A 206 1.66 20.96 5.49
N TYR A 207 2.44 19.97 5.96
CA TYR A 207 3.23 19.10 5.09
C TYR A 207 2.33 18.36 4.09
N LYS A 208 1.21 17.80 4.54
CA LYS A 208 0.21 17.16 3.66
C LYS A 208 -0.36 18.14 2.64
N LYS A 209 -0.79 19.33 3.07
CA LYS A 209 -1.29 20.38 2.17
C LYS A 209 -0.28 20.76 1.10
N ASP A 210 1.00 20.88 1.46
CA ASP A 210 2.06 21.17 0.51
C ASP A 210 2.25 20.05 -0.51
N LEU A 211 2.20 18.76 -0.08
CA LEU A 211 2.22 17.62 -0.99
C LEU A 211 1.05 17.66 -1.98
N LEU A 212 -0.16 17.84 -1.49
CA LEU A 212 -1.36 17.89 -2.34
C LEU A 212 -1.31 19.10 -3.29
N ARG A 213 -0.83 20.25 -2.84
CA ARG A 213 -0.64 21.45 -3.69
C ARG A 213 0.37 21.19 -4.80
N LEU A 214 1.48 20.53 -4.51
CA LEU A 214 2.54 20.24 -5.49
C LEU A 214 2.08 19.24 -6.55
N PHE A 215 1.54 18.12 -6.12
CA PHE A 215 1.12 17.05 -7.02
C PHE A 215 -0.25 17.29 -7.65
N GLY A 216 -1.11 18.09 -7.01
CA GLY A 216 -2.48 18.41 -7.43
C GLY A 216 -2.65 19.73 -8.15
N ARG A 217 -1.57 20.45 -8.50
CA ARG A 217 -1.62 21.82 -9.05
C ARG A 217 -2.42 21.97 -10.35
N ASP A 218 -2.64 20.87 -11.09
CA ASP A 218 -3.42 20.89 -12.32
C ASP A 218 -4.89 20.46 -12.10
N GLY A 219 -5.32 20.38 -10.84
CA GLY A 219 -6.67 19.93 -10.46
C GLY A 219 -6.82 18.42 -10.34
N TYR A 220 -5.77 17.65 -10.57
CA TYR A 220 -5.71 16.19 -10.39
C TYR A 220 -4.31 15.78 -9.90
N ILE A 221 -4.20 14.59 -9.28
CA ILE A 221 -2.92 14.09 -8.74
C ILE A 221 -2.01 13.58 -9.86
N ARG A 222 -0.89 14.26 -10.06
CA ARG A 222 0.20 13.73 -10.88
C ARG A 222 0.93 12.60 -10.13
N HIS A 223 1.25 11.53 -10.84
CA HIS A 223 2.03 10.44 -10.26
C HIS A 223 3.49 10.84 -9.95
N SER A 224 4.04 11.82 -10.71
CA SER A 224 5.42 12.30 -10.54
C SER A 224 5.56 13.79 -10.94
N LEU A 225 6.50 14.48 -10.28
CA LEU A 225 6.91 15.85 -10.62
C LEU A 225 8.03 15.90 -11.67
N ASP A 226 8.66 14.78 -11.98
CA ASP A 226 9.78 14.67 -12.93
C ASP A 226 9.33 14.36 -14.37
N GLY A 227 8.04 14.16 -14.57
CA GLY A 227 7.46 13.83 -15.87
C GLY A 227 7.47 15.02 -16.83
N ARG A 228 7.56 14.74 -18.15
CA ARG A 228 7.23 15.76 -19.16
C ARG A 228 5.75 16.12 -19.00
N VAL A 229 5.43 17.39 -19.20
CA VAL A 229 4.04 17.85 -19.34
C VAL A 229 3.47 17.17 -20.59
N GLY A 230 2.67 16.14 -20.37
CA GLY A 230 1.93 15.40 -21.40
C GLY A 230 0.42 15.60 -21.24
N PRO A 231 -0.39 14.92 -22.04
CA PRO A 231 -1.83 14.87 -21.81
C PRO A 231 -2.15 14.45 -20.36
N PRO A 232 -3.24 14.93 -19.75
CA PRO A 232 -3.59 14.61 -18.36
C PRO A 232 -3.53 13.12 -18.04
N ALA A 233 -4.07 12.27 -18.90
CA ALA A 233 -4.06 10.80 -18.71
C ALA A 233 -2.66 10.18 -18.63
N SER A 234 -1.65 10.78 -19.24
CA SER A 234 -0.25 10.31 -19.15
C SER A 234 0.45 10.80 -17.88
N SER A 235 -0.17 11.71 -17.13
CA SER A 235 0.38 12.30 -15.91
C SER A 235 -0.19 11.69 -14.64
N VAL A 236 -1.26 10.90 -14.73
CA VAL A 236 -1.89 10.19 -13.61
C VAL A 236 -1.53 8.71 -13.63
N ALA A 237 -1.64 8.05 -12.50
CA ALA A 237 -1.52 6.60 -12.39
C ALA A 237 -2.40 6.09 -11.25
N LEU A 238 -2.86 4.84 -11.37
CA LEU A 238 -3.75 4.22 -10.40
C LEU A 238 -3.09 4.06 -9.01
N ASP A 239 -1.76 4.08 -8.95
CA ASP A 239 -1.03 3.99 -7.69
C ASP A 239 -1.24 5.19 -6.74
N PHE A 240 -1.93 6.26 -7.20
CA PHE A 240 -2.32 7.37 -6.31
C PHE A 240 -3.24 6.92 -5.16
N VAL A 241 -3.94 5.80 -5.30
CA VAL A 241 -4.78 5.20 -4.26
C VAL A 241 -4.02 4.28 -3.31
N SER A 242 -2.82 3.82 -3.70
CA SER A 242 -2.01 2.90 -2.91
C SER A 242 -1.32 3.55 -1.71
N VAL A 243 -1.85 4.67 -1.28
CA VAL A 243 -1.50 5.32 -0.02
C VAL A 243 -2.33 4.70 1.08
N HIS A 244 -1.70 4.40 2.20
CA HIS A 244 -2.38 3.83 3.35
C HIS A 244 -3.69 4.60 3.64
N ARG A 245 -4.72 3.90 4.11
CA ARG A 245 -6.08 4.43 4.38
C ARG A 245 -6.12 5.78 5.11
N GLY A 246 -5.12 6.09 5.92
CA GLY A 246 -5.05 7.35 6.66
C GLY A 246 -4.52 8.56 5.90
N PHE A 247 -4.20 8.44 4.60
CA PHE A 247 -3.73 9.59 3.84
C PHE A 247 -4.88 10.47 3.33
N TRP A 248 -5.84 9.87 2.60
CA TRP A 248 -6.97 10.62 2.06
C TRP A 248 -8.02 10.90 3.14
N ASP A 249 -8.29 12.17 3.39
CA ASP A 249 -9.42 12.60 4.23
C ASP A 249 -10.60 13.01 3.33
N MET A 250 -11.57 12.10 3.17
CA MET A 250 -12.74 12.37 2.34
C MET A 250 -13.69 13.38 2.98
N HIS A 251 -13.54 13.73 4.28
CA HIS A 251 -14.28 14.82 4.91
C HIS A 251 -13.72 16.20 4.54
N ASP A 252 -12.43 16.29 4.20
CA ASP A 252 -11.86 17.51 3.62
C ASP A 252 -12.35 17.68 2.17
N GLY A 253 -13.12 18.75 1.92
CA GLY A 253 -13.70 19.01 0.60
C GLY A 253 -12.67 19.21 -0.51
N SER A 254 -11.48 19.71 -0.20
CA SER A 254 -10.41 19.94 -1.18
C SER A 254 -9.71 18.62 -1.55
N GLU A 255 -9.46 17.75 -0.57
CA GLU A 255 -8.91 16.43 -0.82
C GLU A 255 -9.89 15.55 -1.59
N ARG A 256 -11.16 15.56 -1.17
CA ARG A 256 -12.24 14.86 -1.85
C ARG A 256 -12.40 15.28 -3.32
N ALA A 257 -12.37 16.60 -3.59
CA ALA A 257 -12.44 17.11 -4.95
C ALA A 257 -11.23 16.68 -5.81
N LEU A 258 -10.03 16.70 -5.24
CA LEU A 258 -8.81 16.29 -5.91
C LEU A 258 -8.79 14.78 -6.20
N PHE A 259 -9.27 13.97 -5.26
CA PHE A 259 -9.47 12.54 -5.46
C PHE A 259 -10.45 12.29 -6.61
N ALA A 260 -11.64 12.93 -6.57
CA ALA A 260 -12.67 12.76 -7.60
C ALA A 260 -12.16 13.14 -8.99
N ALA A 261 -11.53 14.29 -9.14
CA ALA A 261 -10.97 14.72 -10.43
C ALA A 261 -9.92 13.73 -10.97
N THR A 262 -9.12 13.13 -10.11
CA THR A 262 -8.14 12.11 -10.52
C THR A 262 -8.83 10.80 -10.90
N ALA A 263 -9.83 10.37 -10.14
CA ALA A 263 -10.62 9.17 -10.41
C ALA A 263 -11.37 9.31 -11.74
N ASP A 264 -12.01 10.45 -11.97
CA ASP A 264 -12.76 10.74 -13.20
C ASP A 264 -11.87 10.69 -14.45
N LEU A 265 -10.64 11.25 -14.37
CA LEU A 265 -9.66 11.13 -15.44
C LEU A 265 -9.31 9.68 -15.76
N ILE A 266 -9.11 8.84 -14.74
CA ILE A 266 -8.79 7.42 -14.93
C ILE A 266 -9.99 6.68 -15.49
N ILE A 267 -11.20 6.97 -15.00
CA ILE A 267 -12.44 6.34 -15.44
C ILE A 267 -12.77 6.72 -16.89
N ALA A 268 -12.60 7.98 -17.25
CA ALA A 268 -12.95 8.49 -18.57
C ALA A 268 -11.96 8.09 -19.68
N GLU A 269 -10.72 7.77 -19.34
CA GLU A 269 -9.68 7.44 -20.32
C GLU A 269 -9.66 5.94 -20.65
N PRO A 270 -10.08 5.53 -21.88
CA PRO A 270 -10.16 4.10 -22.24
C PRO A 270 -8.83 3.35 -22.13
N ARG A 271 -7.69 4.02 -22.30
CA ARG A 271 -6.36 3.41 -22.18
C ARG A 271 -6.03 2.90 -20.78
N PHE A 272 -6.77 3.34 -19.75
CA PHE A 272 -6.64 2.80 -18.40
C PHE A 272 -7.38 1.48 -18.19
N ARG A 273 -8.19 1.01 -19.13
CA ARG A 273 -9.01 -0.20 -18.93
C ARG A 273 -8.52 -1.38 -19.76
N ILE A 274 -8.66 -2.56 -19.19
CA ILE A 274 -8.73 -3.78 -19.99
C ILE A 274 -10.09 -3.75 -20.73
N PRO A 275 -10.13 -3.91 -22.05
CA PRO A 275 -11.37 -3.82 -22.83
C PRO A 275 -12.50 -4.69 -22.26
N HIS A 276 -13.71 -4.16 -22.21
CA HIS A 276 -14.92 -4.84 -21.72
C HIS A 276 -14.89 -5.25 -20.24
N THR A 277 -14.01 -4.67 -19.43
CA THR A 277 -13.91 -4.93 -18.00
C THR A 277 -13.85 -3.62 -17.19
N PHE A 278 -13.96 -3.75 -15.86
CA PHE A 278 -13.64 -2.70 -14.89
C PHE A 278 -12.23 -2.84 -14.29
N HIS A 279 -11.36 -3.68 -14.87
CA HIS A 279 -9.97 -3.70 -14.49
C HIS A 279 -9.24 -2.47 -15.01
N PHE A 280 -8.75 -1.65 -14.09
CA PHE A 280 -7.91 -0.51 -14.43
C PHE A 280 -6.44 -0.89 -14.45
N LEU A 281 -5.75 -0.42 -15.47
CA LEU A 281 -4.30 -0.51 -15.59
C LEU A 281 -3.64 0.49 -14.65
N VAL A 282 -2.41 0.22 -14.24
CA VAL A 282 -1.67 1.15 -13.38
C VAL A 282 -1.41 2.48 -14.08
N SER A 283 -1.19 2.45 -15.40
CA SER A 283 -0.95 3.66 -16.20
C SER A 283 -1.54 3.52 -17.60
N ALA A 284 -2.01 4.62 -18.17
CA ALA A 284 -2.47 4.68 -19.57
C ALA A 284 -1.36 4.38 -20.58
N ASP A 285 -0.12 4.71 -20.24
CA ASP A 285 1.06 4.50 -21.05
C ASP A 285 2.11 3.69 -20.28
N ASN A 286 2.99 3.01 -21.00
CA ASN A 286 4.14 2.39 -20.35
C ASN A 286 5.08 3.47 -19.82
N PRO A 287 5.34 3.52 -18.52
CA PRO A 287 6.20 4.54 -17.94
C PRO A 287 7.64 4.34 -18.37
N ARG A 288 8.48 5.32 -18.12
CA ARG A 288 9.93 5.18 -18.24
C ARG A 288 10.44 4.20 -17.19
N ASN A 289 10.48 2.95 -17.55
CA ASN A 289 11.06 1.91 -16.72
C ASN A 289 12.58 1.93 -16.78
N LYS A 290 13.23 1.45 -15.71
CA LYS A 290 14.65 1.13 -15.73
C LYS A 290 14.93 0.09 -16.81
N MET A 291 16.10 0.18 -17.45
CA MET A 291 16.45 -0.62 -18.63
C MET A 291 16.22 -2.12 -18.42
N ILE A 292 16.58 -2.67 -17.26
CA ILE A 292 16.39 -4.09 -16.98
C ILE A 292 14.89 -4.48 -16.97
N HIS A 293 14.01 -3.62 -16.46
CA HIS A 293 12.58 -3.90 -16.42
C HIS A 293 11.90 -3.73 -17.77
N LYS A 294 12.44 -2.88 -18.66
CA LYS A 294 11.94 -2.78 -20.04
C LYS A 294 12.07 -4.09 -20.80
N ILE A 295 13.08 -4.86 -20.46
CA ILE A 295 13.39 -6.14 -21.14
C ILE A 295 12.72 -7.30 -20.40
N ALA A 296 12.87 -7.37 -19.09
CA ALA A 296 12.44 -8.52 -18.29
C ALA A 296 10.94 -8.49 -17.93
N ALA A 297 10.37 -7.30 -17.69
CA ALA A 297 8.98 -7.11 -17.28
C ALA A 297 8.41 -5.78 -17.80
N PRO A 298 8.21 -5.62 -19.12
CA PRO A 298 8.01 -4.33 -19.78
C PRO A 298 6.79 -3.54 -19.33
N ALA A 299 5.70 -4.19 -18.96
CA ALA A 299 4.46 -3.56 -18.55
C ALA A 299 4.17 -3.70 -17.05
N TYR A 300 5.10 -4.19 -16.25
CA TYR A 300 4.89 -4.62 -14.86
C TYR A 300 4.19 -3.58 -13.97
N GLN A 301 4.61 -2.32 -14.01
CA GLN A 301 3.94 -1.20 -13.32
C GLN A 301 3.51 -0.11 -14.32
N GLY A 302 3.13 -0.53 -15.52
CA GLY A 302 2.64 0.32 -16.61
C GLY A 302 1.26 -0.14 -17.06
N ARG A 303 1.22 -0.68 -18.26
CA ARG A 303 0.00 -1.22 -18.88
C ARG A 303 -0.31 -2.65 -18.39
N SER A 304 -0.37 -2.81 -17.07
CA SER A 304 -0.86 -4.02 -16.40
C SER A 304 -1.86 -3.64 -15.32
N SER A 305 -2.81 -4.52 -15.03
CA SER A 305 -3.76 -4.36 -13.94
C SER A 305 -3.23 -5.07 -12.70
N TRP A 306 -3.20 -4.36 -11.60
CA TRP A 306 -2.86 -4.88 -10.28
C TRP A 306 -4.14 -4.97 -9.46
N PRO A 307 -4.63 -6.17 -9.13
CA PRO A 307 -5.83 -6.33 -8.31
C PRO A 307 -5.74 -5.56 -6.99
N THR A 308 -4.56 -5.51 -6.36
CA THR A 308 -4.33 -4.70 -5.14
C THR A 308 -4.73 -3.24 -5.34
N PHE A 309 -4.24 -2.58 -6.39
CA PHE A 309 -4.56 -1.16 -6.63
C PHE A 309 -6.02 -0.98 -7.04
N ASN A 310 -6.59 -1.93 -7.75
CA ASN A 310 -8.00 -1.92 -8.11
C ASN A 310 -8.91 -2.08 -6.88
N VAL A 311 -8.56 -2.95 -5.93
CA VAL A 311 -9.30 -3.09 -4.65
C VAL A 311 -9.21 -1.81 -3.84
N GLU A 312 -8.03 -1.19 -3.72
CA GLU A 312 -7.88 0.10 -3.04
C GLU A 312 -8.65 1.22 -3.73
N PHE A 313 -8.68 1.21 -5.07
CA PHE A 313 -9.48 2.18 -5.83
C PHE A 313 -10.97 2.03 -5.56
N ALA A 314 -11.47 0.80 -5.57
CA ALA A 314 -12.86 0.52 -5.20
C ALA A 314 -13.19 0.98 -3.78
N ASP A 315 -12.29 0.74 -2.82
CA ASP A 315 -12.49 1.16 -1.45
C ASP A 315 -12.52 2.69 -1.29
N ARG A 316 -11.59 3.41 -1.93
CA ARG A 316 -11.61 4.89 -1.89
C ARG A 316 -12.85 5.48 -2.59
N MET A 317 -13.35 4.85 -3.63
CA MET A 317 -14.63 5.19 -4.27
C MET A 317 -15.80 5.07 -3.30
N LEU A 318 -15.83 3.99 -2.52
CA LEU A 318 -16.85 3.79 -1.49
C LEU A 318 -16.73 4.81 -0.35
N ASP A 319 -15.50 5.16 0.08
CA ASP A 319 -15.27 6.23 1.05
C ASP A 319 -15.83 7.57 0.54
N TYR A 320 -15.59 7.89 -0.73
CA TYR A 320 -16.12 9.11 -1.34
C TYR A 320 -17.65 9.13 -1.29
N ASP A 321 -18.30 8.06 -1.73
CA ASP A 321 -19.75 7.97 -1.78
C ASP A 321 -20.38 8.03 -0.38
N GLU A 322 -19.80 7.35 0.60
CA GLU A 322 -20.28 7.38 1.99
C GLU A 322 -20.22 8.78 2.59
N VAL A 323 -19.12 9.51 2.38
CA VAL A 323 -18.94 10.85 2.96
C VAL A 323 -19.74 11.91 2.20
N SER A 324 -19.85 11.78 0.86
CA SER A 324 -20.63 12.72 0.05
C SER A 324 -22.13 12.48 0.07
N GLY A 325 -22.56 11.30 0.57
CA GLY A 325 -23.96 10.88 0.50
C GLY A 325 -24.45 10.60 -0.92
N SER A 326 -23.54 10.21 -1.82
CA SER A 326 -23.82 9.93 -3.24
C SER A 326 -23.57 8.46 -3.57
N ASP A 327 -24.02 8.03 -4.74
CA ASP A 327 -23.69 6.73 -5.33
C ASP A 327 -22.89 6.91 -6.64
N THR A 328 -22.09 7.96 -6.70
CA THR A 328 -21.34 8.36 -7.91
C THR A 328 -20.41 7.24 -8.40
N TYR A 329 -19.71 6.60 -7.48
CA TYR A 329 -18.69 5.59 -7.79
C TYR A 329 -19.08 4.16 -7.41
N ARG A 330 -20.18 3.94 -6.70
CA ARG A 330 -20.58 2.61 -6.21
C ARG A 330 -20.63 1.56 -7.31
N SER A 331 -21.23 1.90 -8.47
CA SER A 331 -21.31 0.98 -9.59
C SER A 331 -19.94 0.61 -10.16
N TYR A 332 -18.98 1.54 -10.18
CA TYR A 332 -17.60 1.27 -10.58
C TYR A 332 -16.89 0.38 -9.57
N ALA A 333 -17.02 0.68 -8.28
CA ALA A 333 -16.44 -0.14 -7.21
C ALA A 333 -16.95 -1.60 -7.28
N GLN A 334 -18.27 -1.79 -7.42
CA GLN A 334 -18.87 -3.10 -7.59
C GLN A 334 -18.40 -3.80 -8.86
N GLY A 335 -18.31 -3.09 -9.98
CA GLY A 335 -17.80 -3.63 -11.25
C GLY A 335 -16.35 -4.11 -11.13
N ILE A 336 -15.48 -3.32 -10.51
CA ILE A 336 -14.07 -3.68 -10.23
C ILE A 336 -14.01 -4.99 -9.43
N LEU A 337 -14.74 -5.07 -8.34
CA LEU A 337 -14.71 -6.24 -7.45
C LEU A 337 -15.27 -7.49 -8.16
N LYS A 338 -16.34 -7.36 -8.92
CA LYS A 338 -16.90 -8.45 -9.72
C LYS A 338 -15.89 -8.98 -10.73
N ASP A 339 -15.20 -8.10 -11.43
CA ASP A 339 -14.22 -8.50 -12.44
C ASP A 339 -12.97 -9.12 -11.82
N ILE A 340 -12.53 -8.63 -10.65
CA ILE A 340 -11.46 -9.28 -9.88
C ILE A 340 -11.86 -10.71 -9.48
N ARG A 341 -13.11 -10.92 -9.03
CA ARG A 341 -13.64 -12.24 -8.74
C ARG A 341 -13.59 -13.13 -9.98
N THR A 342 -14.16 -12.66 -11.09
CA THR A 342 -14.16 -13.39 -12.37
C THR A 342 -12.75 -13.75 -12.84
N ALA A 343 -11.79 -12.82 -12.75
CA ALA A 343 -10.40 -13.09 -13.11
C ALA A 343 -9.75 -14.12 -12.17
N THR A 344 -10.08 -14.10 -10.88
CA THR A 344 -9.59 -15.08 -9.90
C THR A 344 -10.11 -16.48 -10.23
N GLU A 345 -11.39 -16.63 -10.57
CA GLU A 345 -12.00 -17.88 -10.99
C GLU A 345 -11.37 -18.38 -12.31
N LEU A 346 -11.32 -17.52 -13.32
CA LEU A 346 -10.76 -17.84 -14.63
C LEU A 346 -9.28 -18.26 -14.56
N HIS A 347 -8.51 -17.59 -13.73
CA HIS A 347 -7.07 -17.83 -13.63
C HIS A 347 -6.68 -18.83 -12.54
N GLY A 348 -7.62 -19.31 -11.74
CA GLY A 348 -7.39 -20.29 -10.68
C GLY A 348 -6.45 -19.77 -9.59
N GLY A 349 -6.71 -18.55 -9.06
CA GLY A 349 -5.97 -17.99 -7.94
C GLY A 349 -5.93 -16.45 -7.91
N TYR A 350 -5.39 -15.93 -6.82
CA TYR A 350 -5.31 -14.48 -6.53
C TYR A 350 -4.10 -13.88 -7.23
N GLN A 351 -4.24 -13.53 -8.51
CA GLN A 351 -3.14 -13.06 -9.34
C GLN A 351 -2.50 -11.79 -8.76
N GLU A 352 -1.18 -11.70 -8.78
CA GLU A 352 -0.43 -10.48 -8.46
C GLU A 352 -0.78 -9.37 -9.46
N LEU A 353 -0.73 -9.70 -10.75
CA LEU A 353 -1.08 -8.78 -11.82
C LEU A 353 -1.61 -9.52 -13.05
N ILE A 354 -2.37 -8.78 -13.84
CA ILE A 354 -3.02 -9.22 -15.07
C ILE A 354 -2.53 -8.32 -16.21
N SER A 355 -2.24 -8.89 -17.38
CA SER A 355 -1.82 -8.13 -18.55
C SER A 355 -2.94 -7.23 -19.09
N GLU A 356 -2.60 -6.28 -19.93
CA GLU A 356 -3.57 -5.42 -20.62
C GLU A 356 -4.57 -6.17 -21.52
N GLN A 357 -4.28 -7.44 -21.83
CA GLN A 357 -5.19 -8.35 -22.57
C GLN A 357 -6.10 -9.17 -21.64
N GLY A 358 -6.04 -8.96 -20.34
CA GLY A 358 -6.84 -9.74 -19.39
C GLY A 358 -6.28 -11.13 -19.06
N LEU A 359 -5.04 -11.43 -19.45
CA LEU A 359 -4.39 -12.71 -19.24
C LEU A 359 -3.45 -12.66 -18.02
N LYS A 360 -3.08 -13.85 -17.51
CA LYS A 360 -2.00 -13.94 -16.50
C LYS A 360 -0.75 -13.22 -17.02
N TYR A 361 -0.19 -12.33 -16.21
CA TYR A 361 1.03 -11.64 -16.61
C TYR A 361 2.21 -12.60 -16.60
N ARG A 362 2.83 -12.74 -17.76
CA ARG A 362 3.99 -13.59 -17.94
C ARG A 362 4.91 -13.02 -19.02
N THR A 363 6.20 -12.99 -18.73
CA THR A 363 7.26 -12.70 -19.68
C THR A 363 8.24 -13.86 -19.70
N TRP A 364 9.30 -13.77 -20.50
CA TRP A 364 10.37 -14.77 -20.49
C TRP A 364 11.15 -14.79 -19.16
N ALA A 365 11.25 -13.66 -18.48
CA ALA A 365 12.04 -13.49 -17.26
C ALA A 365 11.16 -13.38 -15.98
N TYR A 366 9.85 -13.16 -16.11
CA TYR A 366 8.98 -12.93 -14.96
C TYR A 366 7.62 -13.60 -15.14
N LYS A 367 7.14 -14.21 -14.09
CA LYS A 367 5.81 -14.79 -13.97
C LYS A 367 5.14 -14.24 -12.71
N GLY A 368 4.03 -13.55 -12.88
CA GLY A 368 3.24 -13.04 -11.75
C GLY A 368 2.82 -14.15 -10.79
N ALA A 369 2.80 -13.85 -9.49
CA ALA A 369 2.34 -14.78 -8.48
C ALA A 369 0.86 -15.13 -8.66
N VAL A 370 0.48 -16.38 -8.37
CA VAL A 370 -0.89 -16.90 -8.53
C VAL A 370 -1.67 -16.91 -7.20
N ALA A 371 -1.01 -16.61 -6.09
CA ALA A 371 -1.63 -16.45 -4.78
C ALA A 371 -0.99 -15.24 -4.09
N HIS A 372 -1.56 -14.08 -4.30
CA HIS A 372 -1.05 -12.82 -3.75
C HIS A 372 -1.82 -12.41 -2.49
N SER A 373 -1.20 -11.66 -1.62
CA SER A 373 -1.66 -11.32 -0.27
C SER A 373 -2.85 -10.34 -0.20
N TRP A 374 -3.33 -9.79 -1.31
CA TRP A 374 -4.41 -8.79 -1.34
C TRP A 374 -5.82 -9.34 -1.00
N PHE A 375 -5.97 -10.66 -0.95
CA PHE A 375 -7.29 -11.29 -0.82
C PHE A 375 -8.07 -10.92 0.47
N PRO A 376 -7.49 -10.85 1.67
CA PRO A 376 -8.23 -10.41 2.85
C PRO A 376 -8.84 -9.01 2.67
N ARG A 377 -8.09 -8.13 2.04
CA ARG A 377 -8.56 -6.78 1.71
C ARG A 377 -9.74 -6.79 0.75
N PHE A 378 -9.68 -7.63 -0.27
CA PHE A 378 -10.76 -7.82 -1.23
C PHE A 378 -12.06 -8.26 -0.53
N LEU A 379 -11.99 -9.22 0.41
CA LEU A 379 -13.16 -9.66 1.16
C LEU A 379 -13.80 -8.54 1.97
N SER A 380 -13.00 -7.74 2.66
CA SER A 380 -13.47 -6.59 3.43
C SER A 380 -14.17 -5.56 2.53
N VAL A 381 -13.55 -5.19 1.39
CA VAL A 381 -14.12 -4.21 0.45
C VAL A 381 -15.36 -4.78 -0.27
N TRP A 382 -15.34 -6.06 -0.63
CA TRP A 382 -16.50 -6.75 -1.21
C TRP A 382 -17.73 -6.64 -0.31
N ARG A 383 -17.58 -6.99 0.98
CA ARG A 383 -18.70 -6.91 1.92
C ARG A 383 -19.23 -5.48 2.06
N ARG A 384 -18.33 -4.51 2.12
CA ARG A 384 -18.70 -3.09 2.16
C ARG A 384 -19.50 -2.67 0.93
N ALA A 385 -19.10 -3.12 -0.26
CA ALA A 385 -19.74 -2.77 -1.53
C ALA A 385 -21.11 -3.41 -1.73
N TYR A 386 -21.29 -4.65 -1.26
CA TYR A 386 -22.49 -5.45 -1.51
C TYR A 386 -23.37 -5.67 -0.28
N GLY A 387 -22.93 -5.26 0.93
CA GLY A 387 -23.67 -5.46 2.18
C GLY A 387 -23.79 -6.93 2.61
N ALA A 388 -23.04 -7.83 1.96
CA ALA A 388 -23.09 -9.27 2.25
C ALA A 388 -21.68 -9.86 2.16
N PRO A 389 -21.37 -10.91 2.97
CA PRO A 389 -20.12 -11.65 2.80
C PRO A 389 -20.07 -12.29 1.41
N LEU A 390 -18.86 -12.48 0.90
CA LEU A 390 -18.66 -13.30 -0.29
C LEU A 390 -18.95 -14.76 0.09
N LEU A 391 -20.22 -15.14 -0.04
CA LEU A 391 -20.66 -16.52 0.22
C LEU A 391 -20.21 -17.38 -0.96
N GLN A 392 -19.35 -18.34 -0.62
CA GLN A 392 -18.94 -19.49 -1.44
C GLN A 392 -18.34 -19.19 -2.84
N TRP A 393 -17.07 -19.57 -2.99
CA TRP A 393 -16.38 -19.64 -4.29
C TRP A 393 -16.86 -20.84 -5.14
N ASN A 394 -17.79 -21.66 -4.64
CA ASN A 394 -18.18 -22.96 -5.20
C ASN A 394 -19.61 -23.01 -5.71
N ASP A 395 -20.31 -21.89 -5.91
CA ASP A 395 -21.63 -21.87 -6.53
C ASP A 395 -21.60 -21.28 -7.93
#